data_4d57020e68e4c0977562bafd84c084d7
#
_entry.id   4d57020e68e4c0977562bafd84c084d7
#
_cell.length_a   1.000
_cell.length_b   1.000
_cell.length_c   1.000
_cell.angle_alpha   90.00
_cell.angle_beta   90.00
_cell.angle_gamma   90.00
#
_symmetry.space_group_name_H-M   'P 1'
#
loop_
_entity.id
_entity.type
_entity.pdbx_description
1 polymer ?
#
loop_
_entity_poly.entity_id
_entity_poly.type
_entity_poly.pdbx_seq_one_letter_code
_entity_poly.pdbx_strand_id
1 'polypeptide(L)'
;MKYFIFNLANGDHARAASFLDAQRWVVGREERHRDALASGDLVLILVAVTGEFVGQAKLETAFLDPIPADPAASDPVSGVLLADTDAWTSGVTLAAAVQRIDPMGSNPYVQSNRAGFRSGIVQITAGEYDIVLSLHDEARTT
;
A
#
# COMPACT_ATOMS: atom_id res chain seq x y z
N MET A 1 1.53 -16.21 -2.99
CA MET A 1 1.85 -14.83 -2.59
C MET A 1 0.96 -13.87 -3.36
N LYS A 2 0.37 -12.93 -2.66
CA LYS A 2 -0.48 -11.90 -3.25
C LYS A 2 0.19 -10.54 -3.12
N TYR A 3 -0.33 -9.56 -3.86
CA TYR A 3 0.22 -8.19 -3.90
C TYR A 3 -0.93 -7.21 -3.71
N PHE A 4 -0.72 -6.21 -2.88
CA PHE A 4 -1.77 -5.26 -2.52
C PHE A 4 -1.25 -3.82 -2.54
N ILE A 5 -2.19 -2.88 -2.70
CA ILE A 5 -1.98 -1.46 -2.40
C ILE A 5 -2.77 -1.15 -1.14
N PHE A 6 -2.11 -0.60 -0.14
CA PHE A 6 -2.75 -0.04 1.04
C PHE A 6 -2.81 1.47 0.91
N ASN A 7 -4.01 2.01 0.89
CA ASN A 7 -4.24 3.44 0.75
C ASN A 7 -4.29 4.12 2.11
N LEU A 8 -3.52 5.19 2.26
CA LEU A 8 -3.66 6.12 3.38
C LEU A 8 -4.64 7.20 2.95
N ALA A 9 -5.88 7.10 3.40
CA ALA A 9 -6.96 8.00 2.98
C ALA A 9 -6.82 9.39 3.58
N ASN A 10 -6.32 9.47 4.82
CA ASN A 10 -6.15 10.73 5.54
C ASN A 10 -4.72 10.82 6.05
N GLY A 11 -3.97 11.75 5.52
CA GLY A 11 -2.60 11.97 5.98
C GLY A 11 -1.65 12.19 4.82
N ASP A 12 -0.40 12.40 5.17
CA ASP A 12 0.67 12.73 4.24
C ASP A 12 1.79 11.68 4.25
N HIS A 13 2.86 11.97 3.55
CA HIS A 13 4.08 11.17 3.50
C HIS A 13 4.63 10.84 4.90
N ALA A 14 4.65 11.83 5.80
CA ALA A 14 5.19 11.65 7.14
C ALA A 14 4.35 10.65 7.95
N ARG A 15 3.04 10.68 7.79
CA ARG A 15 2.15 9.73 8.48
C ARG A 15 2.34 8.32 7.95
N ALA A 16 2.48 8.15 6.63
CA ALA A 16 2.76 6.86 6.03
C ALA A 16 4.11 6.30 6.53
N ALA A 17 5.15 7.13 6.55
CA ALA A 17 6.46 6.74 7.07
C ALA A 17 6.39 6.34 8.55
N SER A 18 5.57 7.02 9.33
CA SER A 18 5.36 6.69 10.75
C SER A 18 4.76 5.30 10.94
N PHE A 19 3.76 4.92 10.13
CA PHE A 19 3.19 3.57 10.16
C PHE A 19 4.22 2.51 9.76
N LEU A 20 5.01 2.78 8.73
CA LEU A 20 6.05 1.86 8.28
C LEU A 20 7.13 1.69 9.34
N ASP A 21 7.53 2.77 10.01
CA ASP A 21 8.50 2.74 11.09
C ASP A 21 7.98 1.94 12.29
N ALA A 22 6.70 2.09 12.61
CA ALA A 22 6.03 1.32 13.66
C ALA A 22 5.76 -0.13 13.26
N GLN A 23 5.91 -0.48 11.99
CA GLN A 23 5.68 -1.82 11.45
C GLN A 23 4.25 -2.31 11.67
N ARG A 24 3.28 -1.39 11.51
CA ARG A 24 1.86 -1.66 11.68
C ARG A 24 1.05 -0.90 10.64
N TRP A 25 -0.08 -1.48 10.26
CA TRP A 25 -1.04 -0.79 9.41
C TRP A 25 -2.45 -1.05 9.92
N VAL A 26 -3.19 0.02 10.14
CA VAL A 26 -4.58 -0.06 10.59
C VAL A 26 -5.46 -0.45 9.41
N VAL A 27 -6.22 -1.52 9.58
CA VAL A 27 -7.21 -1.99 8.60
C VAL A 27 -8.55 -2.02 9.31
N GLY A 28 -9.54 -1.33 8.76
CA GLY A 28 -10.88 -1.28 9.33
C GLY A 28 -11.55 -2.65 9.31
N ARG A 29 -12.41 -2.89 10.30
CA ARG A 29 -13.18 -4.13 10.40
C ARG A 29 -14.17 -4.32 9.25
N GLU A 30 -14.47 -3.24 8.53
CA GLU A 30 -15.38 -3.24 7.38
C GLU A 30 -14.66 -3.30 6.03
N GLU A 31 -13.33 -3.39 6.05
CA GLU A 31 -12.54 -3.49 4.82
C GLU A 31 -12.86 -4.79 4.09
N ARG A 32 -13.27 -4.69 2.84
CA ARG A 32 -13.71 -5.86 2.04
C ARG A 32 -12.63 -6.90 1.83
N HIS A 33 -11.38 -6.47 1.74
CA HIS A 33 -10.26 -7.35 1.41
C HIS A 33 -9.46 -7.82 2.63
N ARG A 34 -9.92 -7.51 3.85
CA ARG A 34 -9.19 -7.84 5.06
C ARG A 34 -8.91 -9.35 5.21
N ASP A 35 -9.86 -10.17 4.80
CA ASP A 35 -9.75 -11.63 4.93
C ASP A 35 -8.84 -12.25 3.87
N ALA A 36 -8.49 -11.49 2.82
CA ALA A 36 -7.56 -11.93 1.78
C ALA A 36 -6.10 -11.77 2.17
N LEU A 37 -5.82 -10.99 3.22
CA LEU A 37 -4.47 -10.70 3.66
C LEU A 37 -3.85 -11.92 4.35
N ALA A 38 -2.61 -12.25 3.97
CA ALA A 38 -1.90 -13.40 4.53
C ALA A 38 -0.43 -13.05 4.76
N SER A 39 0.16 -13.69 5.76
CA SER A 39 1.59 -13.57 6.03
C SER A 39 2.39 -13.85 4.76
N GLY A 40 3.36 -13.00 4.47
CA GLY A 40 4.22 -13.12 3.29
C GLY A 40 3.76 -12.34 2.08
N ASP A 41 2.53 -11.84 2.05
CA ASP A 41 2.04 -10.99 0.96
C ASP A 41 2.79 -9.65 0.93
N LEU A 42 2.95 -9.07 -0.25
CA LEU A 42 3.68 -7.82 -0.45
C LEU A 42 2.73 -6.65 -0.66
N VAL A 43 3.10 -5.49 -0.16
CA VAL A 43 2.23 -4.33 -0.10
C VAL A 43 2.97 -3.08 -0.55
N LEU A 44 2.30 -2.26 -1.37
CA LEU A 44 2.71 -0.90 -1.70
C LEU A 44 1.83 0.06 -0.91
N ILE A 45 2.44 1.14 -0.41
CA ILE A 45 1.72 2.17 0.35
C ILE A 45 1.47 3.37 -0.55
N LEU A 46 0.21 3.74 -0.70
CA LEU A 46 -0.22 4.87 -1.52
C LEU A 46 -0.85 5.94 -0.62
N VAL A 47 -0.36 7.16 -0.73
CA VAL A 47 -1.00 8.32 -0.09
C VAL A 47 -2.08 8.82 -1.05
N ALA A 48 -3.34 8.60 -0.70
CA ALA A 48 -4.47 8.85 -1.60
C ALA A 48 -4.62 10.34 -1.96
N VAL A 49 -4.34 11.24 -1.02
CA VAL A 49 -4.48 12.69 -1.22
C VAL A 49 -3.55 13.19 -2.33
N THR A 50 -2.31 12.73 -2.35
CA THR A 50 -1.32 13.16 -3.35
C THR A 50 -1.27 12.24 -4.56
N GLY A 51 -1.79 11.01 -4.43
CA GLY A 51 -1.68 10.00 -5.48
C GLY A 51 -0.27 9.50 -5.68
N GLU A 52 0.51 9.36 -4.60
CA GLU A 52 1.89 8.91 -4.67
C GLU A 52 2.12 7.63 -3.86
N PHE A 53 2.83 6.68 -4.47
CA PHE A 53 3.38 5.55 -3.73
C PHE A 53 4.59 6.03 -2.93
N VAL A 54 4.62 5.71 -1.64
CA VAL A 54 5.60 6.27 -0.70
C VAL A 54 6.36 5.20 0.07
N GLY A 55 6.11 3.94 -0.21
CA GLY A 55 6.81 2.88 0.48
C GLY A 55 6.31 1.49 0.12
N GLN A 56 6.96 0.50 0.71
CA GLN A 56 6.62 -0.90 0.54
C GLN A 56 6.80 -1.65 1.86
N ALA A 57 6.13 -2.78 1.97
CA ALA A 57 6.23 -3.66 3.14
C ALA A 57 5.85 -5.08 2.77
N LYS A 58 6.13 -5.99 3.68
CA LYS A 58 5.68 -7.38 3.64
C LYS A 58 4.74 -7.60 4.81
N LEU A 59 3.66 -8.34 4.61
CA LEU A 59 2.77 -8.69 5.71
C LEU A 59 3.44 -9.73 6.60
N GLU A 60 3.62 -9.40 7.87
CA GLU A 60 4.07 -10.35 8.87
C GLU A 60 2.94 -11.26 9.31
N THR A 61 1.71 -10.71 9.35
CA THR A 61 0.51 -11.44 9.79
C THR A 61 -0.63 -11.27 8.80
N ALA A 62 -1.63 -12.15 8.92
CA ALA A 62 -2.96 -11.91 8.37
C ALA A 62 -3.66 -10.79 9.18
N PHE A 63 -4.89 -10.46 8.79
CA PHE A 63 -5.71 -9.49 9.53
C PHE A 63 -5.89 -9.92 10.99
N LEU A 64 -5.64 -8.98 11.89
CA LEU A 64 -5.78 -9.15 13.34
C LEU A 64 -6.81 -8.16 13.89
N ASP A 65 -7.66 -8.66 14.78
CA ASP A 65 -8.66 -7.83 15.45
C ASP A 65 -8.76 -8.24 16.92
N PRO A 66 -8.10 -7.55 17.83
CA PRO A 66 -7.22 -6.40 17.62
C PRO A 66 -5.78 -6.78 17.24
N ILE A 67 -5.02 -5.79 16.77
CA ILE A 67 -3.56 -5.92 16.69
C ILE A 67 -3.04 -6.07 18.12
N PRO A 68 -2.07 -6.97 18.39
CA PRO A 68 -1.48 -7.11 19.73
C PRO A 68 -1.04 -5.75 20.25
N ALA A 69 -1.51 -5.41 21.46
CA ALA A 69 -1.44 -4.06 21.98
C ALA A 69 -0.01 -3.59 22.25
N ASP A 70 0.31 -2.41 21.77
CA ASP A 70 1.26 -1.55 22.44
C ASP A 70 0.64 -1.22 23.82
N PRO A 71 1.32 -1.50 24.94
CA PRO A 71 0.78 -1.19 26.27
C PRO A 71 0.43 0.29 26.48
N ALA A 72 0.98 1.17 25.62
CA ALA A 72 0.68 2.59 25.65
C ALA A 72 -0.57 2.97 24.84
N ALA A 73 -1.12 2.06 24.04
CA ALA A 73 -2.31 2.33 23.24
C ALA A 73 -3.56 2.25 24.12
N SER A 74 -4.36 3.31 24.09
CA SER A 74 -5.59 3.40 24.89
C SER A 74 -6.76 2.63 24.29
N ASP A 75 -6.78 2.43 22.96
CA ASP A 75 -7.88 1.77 22.25
C ASP A 75 -7.35 0.64 21.36
N PRO A 76 -8.01 -0.53 21.37
CA PRO A 76 -7.63 -1.61 20.45
C PRO A 76 -7.99 -1.23 19.02
N VAL A 77 -7.05 -1.44 18.10
CA VAL A 77 -7.25 -1.24 16.67
C VAL A 77 -7.08 -2.56 15.94
N SER A 78 -7.75 -2.71 14.81
CA SER A 78 -7.58 -3.85 13.92
C SER A 78 -6.61 -3.52 12.79
N GLY A 79 -5.96 -4.53 12.24
CA GLY A 79 -5.05 -4.34 11.12
C GLY A 79 -4.07 -5.48 10.96
N VAL A 80 -2.87 -5.14 10.51
CA VAL A 80 -1.80 -6.12 10.27
C VAL A 80 -0.47 -5.63 10.86
N LEU A 81 0.41 -6.57 11.17
CA LEU A 81 1.81 -6.28 11.46
C LEU A 81 2.60 -6.36 10.15
N LEU A 82 3.59 -5.50 10.02
CA LEU A 82 4.42 -5.38 8.83
C LEU A 82 5.85 -5.81 9.12
N ALA A 83 6.52 -6.35 8.10
CA ALA A 83 7.94 -6.67 8.12
C ALA A 83 8.59 -6.07 6.88
N ASP A 84 9.93 -5.99 6.88
CA ASP A 84 10.70 -5.51 5.73
C ASP A 84 10.16 -4.20 5.17
N THR A 85 9.83 -3.27 6.06
CA THR A 85 9.27 -1.98 5.70
C THR A 85 10.33 -1.07 5.10
N ASP A 86 9.94 -0.34 4.06
CA ASP A 86 10.81 0.61 3.38
C ASP A 86 10.00 1.86 3.02
N ALA A 87 10.28 2.95 3.74
CA ALA A 87 9.68 4.26 3.46
C ALA A 87 10.54 4.98 2.43
N TRP A 88 9.93 5.39 1.31
CA TRP A 88 10.66 6.02 0.21
C TRP A 88 10.78 7.52 0.43
N THR A 89 11.96 8.06 0.13
CA THR A 89 12.20 9.50 0.15
C THR A 89 11.66 10.21 -1.09
N SER A 90 11.61 9.48 -2.20
CA SER A 90 11.04 9.96 -3.47
C SER A 90 9.85 9.11 -3.83
N GLY A 91 8.67 9.72 -3.92
CA GLY A 91 7.44 9.00 -4.27
C GLY A 91 7.36 8.68 -5.75
N VAL A 92 6.52 7.70 -6.06
CA VAL A 92 6.16 7.35 -7.45
C VAL A 92 4.69 7.72 -7.62
N THR A 93 4.37 8.55 -8.61
CA THR A 93 2.98 8.96 -8.83
C THR A 93 2.15 7.80 -9.38
N LEU A 94 0.89 7.73 -8.95
CA LEU A 94 -0.05 6.76 -9.50
C LEU A 94 -0.22 6.95 -11.01
N ALA A 95 -0.22 8.21 -11.47
CA ALA A 95 -0.33 8.53 -12.89
C ALA A 95 0.82 7.92 -13.70
N ALA A 96 2.06 8.01 -13.20
CA ALA A 96 3.22 7.41 -13.86
C ALA A 96 3.11 5.87 -13.89
N ALA A 97 2.66 5.27 -12.80
CA ALA A 97 2.47 3.83 -12.73
C ALA A 97 1.40 3.35 -13.71
N VAL A 98 0.26 4.02 -13.76
CA VAL A 98 -0.84 3.69 -14.69
C VAL A 98 -0.39 3.85 -16.14
N GLN A 99 0.37 4.89 -16.45
CA GLN A 99 0.90 5.09 -17.80
C GLN A 99 1.85 3.97 -18.23
N ARG A 100 2.64 3.46 -17.31
CA ARG A 100 3.55 2.33 -17.59
C ARG A 100 2.80 1.00 -17.75
N ILE A 101 1.75 0.79 -16.94
CA ILE A 101 0.91 -0.41 -16.99
C ILE A 101 0.08 -0.43 -18.28
N ASP A 102 -0.45 0.72 -18.68
CA ASP A 102 -1.34 0.86 -19.84
C ASP A 102 -0.93 2.08 -20.68
N PRO A 103 0.23 2.01 -21.38
CA PRO A 103 0.76 3.18 -22.09
C PRO A 103 -0.15 3.68 -23.20
N MET A 104 -0.96 2.81 -23.80
CA MET A 104 -1.87 3.18 -24.89
C MET A 104 -3.23 3.71 -24.40
N GLY A 105 -3.50 3.62 -23.09
CA GLY A 105 -4.80 3.98 -22.54
C GLY A 105 -5.95 3.10 -23.05
N SER A 106 -5.63 1.90 -23.52
CA SER A 106 -6.59 1.03 -24.20
C SER A 106 -7.15 -0.08 -23.32
N ASN A 107 -6.64 -0.25 -22.09
CA ASN A 107 -7.14 -1.27 -21.17
C ASN A 107 -8.28 -0.72 -20.34
N PRO A 108 -9.55 -1.12 -20.63
CA PRO A 108 -10.70 -0.58 -19.90
C PRO A 108 -10.65 -0.87 -18.39
N TYR A 109 -10.08 -2.01 -18.00
CA TYR A 109 -9.93 -2.38 -16.60
C TYR A 109 -9.07 -1.35 -15.85
N VAL A 110 -7.90 -1.02 -16.39
CA VAL A 110 -6.99 -0.05 -15.78
C VAL A 110 -7.64 1.32 -15.72
N GLN A 111 -8.26 1.76 -16.81
CA GLN A 111 -8.87 3.08 -16.89
C GLN A 111 -10.06 3.22 -15.92
N SER A 112 -10.91 2.21 -15.83
CA SER A 112 -12.07 2.24 -14.95
C SER A 112 -11.70 2.12 -13.47
N ASN A 113 -10.53 1.55 -13.15
CA ASN A 113 -10.10 1.34 -11.76
C ASN A 113 -9.09 2.37 -11.25
N ARG A 114 -8.76 3.41 -12.04
CA ARG A 114 -7.81 4.45 -11.58
C ARG A 114 -8.22 5.07 -10.25
N ALA A 115 -9.49 5.40 -10.11
CA ALA A 115 -10.03 5.93 -8.85
C ALA A 115 -10.03 4.87 -7.75
N GLY A 116 -10.32 3.61 -8.10
CA GLY A 116 -10.33 2.48 -7.17
C GLY A 116 -8.98 2.20 -6.54
N PHE A 117 -7.88 2.45 -7.25
CA PHE A 117 -6.54 2.30 -6.70
C PHE A 117 -6.28 3.21 -5.49
N ARG A 118 -7.07 4.26 -5.32
CA ARG A 118 -6.95 5.24 -4.25
C ARG A 118 -7.88 4.97 -3.06
N SER A 119 -8.55 3.83 -3.01
CA SER A 119 -9.51 3.58 -1.95
C SER A 119 -9.29 2.22 -1.31
N GLY A 120 -9.06 2.23 0.00
CA GLY A 120 -8.96 1.03 0.81
C GLY A 120 -7.76 0.14 0.47
N ILE A 121 -8.02 -1.15 0.42
CA ILE A 121 -7.05 -2.17 0.04
C ILE A 121 -7.42 -2.66 -1.34
N VAL A 122 -6.44 -2.65 -2.25
CA VAL A 122 -6.62 -3.07 -3.64
C VAL A 122 -5.63 -4.21 -3.92
N GLN A 123 -6.13 -5.32 -4.44
CA GLN A 123 -5.27 -6.40 -4.89
C GLN A 123 -4.76 -6.08 -6.30
N ILE A 124 -3.45 -6.25 -6.51
CA ILE A 124 -2.79 -6.01 -7.79
C ILE A 124 -2.04 -7.27 -8.24
N THR A 125 -1.58 -7.27 -9.48
CA THR A 125 -0.77 -8.36 -10.01
C THR A 125 0.71 -8.18 -9.65
N ALA A 126 1.48 -9.26 -9.74
CA ALA A 126 2.93 -9.21 -9.58
C ALA A 126 3.57 -8.25 -10.58
N GLY A 127 3.10 -8.22 -11.81
CA GLY A 127 3.60 -7.31 -12.85
C GLY A 127 3.37 -5.85 -12.50
N GLU A 128 2.18 -5.52 -11.99
CA GLU A 128 1.87 -4.16 -11.54
C GLU A 128 2.75 -3.74 -10.38
N TYR A 129 2.96 -4.63 -9.42
CA TYR A 129 3.86 -4.40 -8.29
C TYR A 129 5.30 -4.11 -8.77
N ASP A 130 5.81 -4.93 -9.67
CA ASP A 130 7.17 -4.78 -10.19
C ASP A 130 7.35 -3.47 -10.99
N ILE A 131 6.31 -3.03 -11.70
CA ILE A 131 6.33 -1.76 -12.43
C ILE A 131 6.53 -0.58 -11.48
N VAL A 132 5.82 -0.56 -10.34
CA VAL A 132 5.97 0.51 -9.35
C VAL A 132 7.38 0.49 -8.74
N LEU A 133 7.90 -0.70 -8.42
CA LEU A 133 9.27 -0.82 -7.91
C LEU A 133 10.31 -0.35 -8.93
N SER A 134 10.12 -0.67 -10.20
CA SER A 134 11.02 -0.22 -11.27
C SER A 134 11.03 1.29 -11.40
N LEU A 135 9.87 1.92 -11.32
CA LEU A 135 9.76 3.39 -11.34
C LEU A 135 10.46 4.02 -10.13
N HIS A 136 10.34 3.41 -8.96
CA HIS A 136 11.05 3.88 -7.78
C HIS A 136 12.57 3.76 -7.95
N ASP A 137 13.06 2.66 -8.50
CA ASP A 137 14.48 2.47 -8.76
C ASP A 137 15.00 3.49 -9.78
N GLU A 138 14.24 3.78 -10.84
CA GLU A 138 14.59 4.82 -11.82
C GLU A 138 14.69 6.20 -11.15
N ALA A 139 13.76 6.53 -10.27
CA ALA A 139 13.77 7.80 -9.54
C ALA A 139 14.96 7.95 -8.61
N ARG A 140 15.43 6.84 -8.02
CA ARG A 140 16.61 6.86 -7.13
C ARG A 140 17.93 7.05 -7.86
N THR A 141 18.00 6.64 -9.13
CA THR A 141 19.24 6.70 -9.91
C THR A 141 19.43 8.02 -10.67
N THR A 142 18.45 8.90 -10.63
CA THR A 142 18.55 10.25 -11.23
C THR A 142 18.85 11.38 -10.19
#